data_27ad7cf40d362d4cc49a1cc205c69e0a
#
_entry.id   27ad7cf40d362d4cc49a1cc205c69e0a
#
_cell.length_a   1.000
_cell.length_b   1.000
_cell.length_c   1.000
_cell.angle_alpha   90.00
_cell.angle_beta   90.00
_cell.angle_gamma   90.00
#
_symmetry.space_group_name_H-M   'P 1'
#
loop_
_entity.id
_entity.type
_entity.pdbx_description
1 polymer ?
#
loop_
_entity_poly.entity_id
_entity_poly.type
_entity_poly.pdbx_seq_one_letter_code
_entity_poly.pdbx_strand_id
1 'polypeptide(L)'
;MVLSVVEFSFLMDTAREIERFCHLIYQKQFVAAQDGNISARLPDGSVMCTPTRCNKGFAKADDMIVIDMKGNKLRGERKPSSEIAMHLLIYEMRPDIKAVVHAHPAHATAYAAAGIPLNKALISEVVLALGCIPLTQYGTPGTSELTDSLKPFIPNYDALLLANHGVVT
;
A
#
# COMPACT_ATOMS: atom_id res chain seq x y z
N MET A 1 25.41 -2.01 -12.44
CA MET A 1 25.28 -3.44 -12.06
C MET A 1 24.34 -4.09 -13.07
N VAL A 2 24.81 -5.13 -13.78
CA VAL A 2 23.98 -5.84 -14.76
C VAL A 2 23.18 -6.90 -13.98
N LEU A 3 21.86 -6.88 -14.12
CA LEU A 3 20.98 -7.92 -13.53
C LEU A 3 21.21 -9.26 -14.23
N SER A 4 21.10 -10.34 -13.48
CA SER A 4 20.93 -11.66 -14.07
C SER A 4 19.56 -11.76 -14.77
N VAL A 5 19.42 -12.71 -15.70
CA VAL A 5 18.15 -12.96 -16.40
C VAL A 5 17.02 -13.29 -15.41
N VAL A 6 17.33 -14.02 -14.34
CA VAL A 6 16.35 -14.41 -13.30
C VAL A 6 15.86 -13.16 -12.51
N GLU A 7 16.79 -12.29 -12.09
CA GLU A 7 16.43 -11.06 -11.39
C GLU A 7 15.60 -10.12 -12.27
N PHE A 8 15.95 -10.01 -13.55
CA PHE A 8 15.17 -9.22 -14.49
C PHE A 8 13.76 -9.79 -14.69
N SER A 9 13.61 -11.11 -14.87
CA SER A 9 12.30 -11.76 -14.99
C SER A 9 11.44 -11.49 -13.76
N PHE A 10 11.98 -11.69 -12.55
CA PHE A 10 11.27 -11.46 -11.31
C PHE A 10 10.79 -9.99 -11.16
N LEU A 11 11.64 -9.03 -11.52
CA LEU A 11 11.28 -7.61 -11.52
C LEU A 11 10.10 -7.33 -12.45
N MET A 12 10.15 -7.87 -13.67
CA MET A 12 9.08 -7.67 -14.65
C MET A 12 7.78 -8.36 -14.24
N ASP A 13 7.85 -9.54 -13.63
CA ASP A 13 6.66 -10.25 -13.14
C ASP A 13 6.03 -9.48 -11.98
N THR A 14 6.82 -8.97 -11.04
CA THR A 14 6.33 -8.12 -9.95
C THR A 14 5.69 -6.82 -10.48
N ALA A 15 6.30 -6.18 -11.47
CA ALA A 15 5.77 -4.97 -12.08
C ALA A 15 4.40 -5.22 -12.76
N ARG A 16 4.25 -6.34 -13.48
CA ARG A 16 2.98 -6.75 -14.10
C ARG A 16 1.91 -7.08 -13.07
N GLU A 17 2.28 -7.71 -11.95
CA GLU A 17 1.34 -7.95 -10.85
C GLU A 17 0.86 -6.63 -10.24
N ILE A 18 1.74 -5.68 -9.96
CA ILE A 18 1.35 -4.35 -9.46
C ILE A 18 0.43 -3.65 -10.48
N GLU A 19 0.75 -3.68 -11.78
CA GLU A 19 -0.12 -3.15 -12.84
C GLU A 19 -1.51 -3.79 -12.80
N ARG A 20 -1.58 -5.12 -12.75
CA ARG A 20 -2.82 -5.89 -12.68
C ARG A 20 -3.67 -5.48 -11.47
N PHE A 21 -3.05 -5.36 -10.29
CA PHE A 21 -3.76 -4.93 -9.08
C PHE A 21 -4.16 -3.45 -9.12
N CYS A 22 -3.37 -2.58 -9.74
CA CYS A 22 -3.78 -1.19 -10.00
C CYS A 22 -5.09 -1.15 -10.80
N HIS A 23 -5.16 -1.89 -11.91
CA HIS A 23 -6.37 -1.97 -12.74
C HIS A 23 -7.53 -2.56 -11.96
N LEU A 24 -7.29 -3.61 -11.15
CA LEU A 24 -8.34 -4.27 -10.36
C LEU A 24 -8.95 -3.32 -9.33
N ILE A 25 -8.15 -2.62 -8.52
CA ILE A 25 -8.68 -1.68 -7.52
C ILE A 25 -9.38 -0.48 -8.15
N TYR A 26 -8.93 -0.06 -9.34
CA TYR A 26 -9.61 0.98 -10.12
C TYR A 26 -10.96 0.51 -10.64
N GLN A 27 -11.02 -0.69 -11.26
CA GLN A 27 -12.26 -1.30 -11.75
C GLN A 27 -13.28 -1.56 -10.63
N LYS A 28 -12.79 -1.92 -9.44
CA LYS A 28 -13.62 -2.10 -8.23
C LYS A 28 -14.02 -0.78 -7.58
N GLN A 29 -13.62 0.37 -8.14
CA GLN A 29 -13.89 1.71 -7.61
C GLN A 29 -13.36 1.90 -6.17
N PHE A 30 -12.25 1.22 -5.84
CA PHE A 30 -11.55 1.41 -4.57
C PHE A 30 -10.61 2.60 -4.58
N VAL A 31 -10.28 3.10 -5.76
CA VAL A 31 -9.51 4.32 -5.99
C VAL A 31 -10.13 5.11 -7.14
N ALA A 32 -9.99 6.44 -7.08
CA ALA A 32 -10.34 7.35 -8.15
C ALA A 32 -9.06 8.02 -8.67
N ALA A 33 -8.99 8.22 -9.99
CA ALA A 33 -7.88 8.94 -10.64
C ALA A 33 -6.48 8.53 -10.12
N GLN A 34 -5.86 9.36 -9.27
CA GLN A 34 -4.49 9.18 -8.80
C GLN A 34 -4.42 8.69 -7.35
N ASP A 35 -5.56 8.43 -6.71
CA ASP A 35 -5.63 8.00 -5.31
C ASP A 35 -5.02 6.63 -5.09
N GLY A 36 -4.61 6.39 -3.85
CA GLY A 36 -4.04 5.12 -3.42
C GLY A 36 -2.66 4.82 -4.03
N ASN A 37 -2.05 3.78 -3.54
CA ASN A 37 -0.73 3.32 -3.97
C ASN A 37 -0.52 1.84 -3.60
N ILE A 38 0.32 1.17 -4.37
CA ILE A 38 0.66 -0.25 -4.19
C ILE A 38 2.16 -0.38 -4.16
N SER A 39 2.66 -1.26 -3.31
CA SER A 39 4.06 -1.66 -3.32
C SER A 39 4.23 -3.15 -3.07
N ALA A 40 5.38 -3.68 -3.46
CA ALA A 40 5.80 -5.05 -3.19
C ALA A 40 7.28 -5.08 -2.79
N ARG A 41 7.61 -5.91 -1.80
CA ARG A 41 8.98 -6.17 -1.37
C ARG A 41 9.64 -7.14 -2.36
N LEU A 42 10.82 -6.78 -2.82
CA LEU A 42 11.64 -7.62 -3.69
C LEU A 42 12.55 -8.54 -2.87
N PRO A 43 13.10 -9.62 -3.50
CA PRO A 43 13.96 -10.57 -2.79
C PRO A 43 15.24 -9.98 -2.20
N ASP A 44 15.77 -8.91 -2.81
CA ASP A 44 16.96 -8.19 -2.35
C ASP A 44 16.67 -7.21 -1.20
N GLY A 45 15.40 -7.16 -0.74
CA GLY A 45 14.93 -6.27 0.32
C GLY A 45 14.56 -4.86 -0.16
N SER A 46 14.78 -4.53 -1.42
CA SER A 46 14.26 -3.29 -2.01
C SER A 46 12.73 -3.36 -2.20
N VAL A 47 12.11 -2.25 -2.53
CA VAL A 47 10.64 -2.14 -2.67
C VAL A 47 10.31 -1.60 -4.05
N MET A 48 9.49 -2.34 -4.79
CA MET A 48 8.85 -1.84 -6.00
C MET A 48 7.53 -1.17 -5.66
N CYS A 49 7.23 -0.02 -6.25
CA CYS A 49 6.00 0.71 -5.93
C CYS A 49 5.48 1.53 -7.10
N THR A 50 4.20 1.87 -7.01
CA THR A 50 3.56 2.81 -7.93
C THR A 50 4.16 4.20 -7.77
N PRO A 51 4.40 4.94 -8.86
CA PRO A 51 4.90 6.31 -8.78
C PRO A 51 3.82 7.28 -8.30
N THR A 52 4.26 8.45 -7.83
CA THR A 52 3.34 9.55 -7.51
C THR A 52 2.49 9.95 -8.72
N ARG A 53 1.24 10.37 -8.47
CA ARG A 53 0.27 10.78 -9.51
C ARG A 53 0.05 9.70 -10.58
N CYS A 54 0.08 8.43 -10.17
CA CYS A 54 -0.24 7.30 -11.03
C CYS A 54 -1.75 7.09 -11.05
N ASN A 55 -2.38 7.24 -12.22
CA ASN A 55 -3.77 6.81 -12.40
C ASN A 55 -3.80 5.28 -12.50
N LYS A 56 -4.44 4.64 -11.52
CA LYS A 56 -4.43 3.17 -11.41
C LYS A 56 -5.12 2.46 -12.57
N GLY A 57 -6.08 3.12 -13.22
CA GLY A 57 -6.74 2.58 -14.41
C GLY A 57 -5.87 2.56 -15.68
N PHE A 58 -4.76 3.29 -15.67
CA PHE A 58 -3.84 3.43 -16.80
C PHE A 58 -2.38 3.12 -16.43
N ALA A 59 -2.14 2.57 -15.24
CA ALA A 59 -0.81 2.18 -14.79
C ALA A 59 -0.22 1.11 -15.72
N LYS A 60 1.08 1.20 -16.01
CA LYS A 60 1.83 0.22 -16.79
C LYS A 60 2.97 -0.34 -15.97
N ALA A 61 3.38 -1.57 -16.26
CA ALA A 61 4.52 -2.22 -15.59
C ALA A 61 5.80 -1.35 -15.68
N ASP A 62 6.04 -0.71 -16.80
CA ASP A 62 7.20 0.16 -17.04
C ASP A 62 7.17 1.46 -16.22
N ASP A 63 6.00 1.84 -15.68
CA ASP A 63 5.88 3.02 -14.80
C ASP A 63 6.44 2.76 -13.39
N MET A 64 6.55 1.48 -12.99
CA MET A 64 6.91 1.11 -11.63
C MET A 64 8.34 1.56 -11.30
N ILE A 65 8.54 1.93 -10.05
CA ILE A 65 9.84 2.37 -9.55
C ILE A 65 10.33 1.44 -8.46
N VAL A 66 11.63 1.35 -8.30
CA VAL A 66 12.27 0.59 -7.21
C VAL A 66 12.99 1.58 -6.30
N ILE A 67 12.81 1.40 -5.00
CA ILE A 67 13.43 2.21 -3.94
C ILE A 67 14.11 1.30 -2.92
N ASP A 68 15.05 1.84 -2.17
CA ASP A 68 15.59 1.18 -0.99
C ASP A 68 14.67 1.40 0.24
N MET A 69 14.97 0.75 1.36
CA MET A 69 14.22 0.90 2.63
C MET A 69 14.39 2.29 3.28
N LYS A 70 15.21 3.18 2.71
CA LYS A 70 15.33 4.59 3.12
C LYS A 70 14.50 5.52 2.23
N GLY A 71 13.85 4.97 1.19
CA GLY A 71 13.07 5.73 0.22
C GLY A 71 13.89 6.33 -0.92
N ASN A 72 15.19 6.01 -1.02
CA ASN A 72 16.01 6.46 -2.14
C ASN A 72 15.66 5.68 -3.40
N LYS A 73 15.44 6.40 -4.50
CA LYS A 73 15.10 5.76 -5.77
C LYS A 73 16.33 5.04 -6.36
N LEU A 74 16.16 3.75 -6.63
CA LEU A 74 17.17 2.89 -7.26
C LEU A 74 16.92 2.74 -8.76
N ARG A 75 15.63 2.68 -9.19
CA ARG A 75 15.23 2.49 -10.60
C ARG A 75 13.93 3.22 -10.92
N GLY A 76 13.72 3.46 -12.22
CA GLY A 76 12.52 4.10 -12.76
C GLY A 76 12.67 5.62 -12.94
N GLU A 77 11.84 6.20 -13.79
CA GLU A 77 11.93 7.60 -14.20
C GLU A 77 11.21 8.56 -13.24
N ARG A 78 10.10 8.11 -12.67
CA ARG A 78 9.21 8.95 -11.86
C ARG A 78 9.64 9.01 -10.39
N LYS A 79 8.92 9.78 -9.58
CA LYS A 79 9.12 9.86 -8.12
C LYS A 79 8.20 8.86 -7.40
N PRO A 80 8.58 8.33 -6.22
CA PRO A 80 7.70 7.54 -5.38
C PRO A 80 6.48 8.34 -4.91
N SER A 81 5.43 7.62 -4.47
CA SER A 81 4.28 8.23 -3.81
C SER A 81 4.72 9.07 -2.60
N SER A 82 4.02 10.16 -2.32
CA SER A 82 4.22 10.95 -1.09
C SER A 82 3.94 10.15 0.19
N GLU A 83 3.21 9.03 0.08
CA GLU A 83 2.85 8.17 1.19
C GLU A 83 3.74 6.92 1.32
N ILE A 84 4.84 6.88 0.58
CA ILE A 84 5.73 5.72 0.58
C ILE A 84 6.31 5.42 1.97
N ALA A 85 6.47 6.43 2.81
CA ALA A 85 6.93 6.25 4.19
C ALA A 85 6.04 5.32 5.02
N MET A 86 4.71 5.32 4.77
CA MET A 86 3.77 4.40 5.38
C MET A 86 4.08 2.94 4.99
N HIS A 87 4.31 2.67 3.71
CA HIS A 87 4.67 1.34 3.22
C HIS A 87 6.00 0.86 3.79
N LEU A 88 7.01 1.72 3.81
CA LEU A 88 8.34 1.38 4.33
C LEU A 88 8.28 1.07 5.83
N LEU A 89 7.49 1.83 6.61
CA LEU A 89 7.26 1.55 8.02
C LEU A 89 6.61 0.16 8.22
N ILE A 90 5.57 -0.18 7.43
CA ILE A 90 4.93 -1.50 7.50
C ILE A 90 5.94 -2.59 7.22
N TYR A 91 6.75 -2.45 6.17
CA TYR A 91 7.79 -3.42 5.86
C TYR A 91 8.88 -3.52 6.93
N GLU A 92 9.24 -2.43 7.57
CA GLU A 92 10.21 -2.41 8.66
C GLU A 92 9.70 -3.17 9.89
N MET A 93 8.45 -2.90 10.29
CA MET A 93 7.83 -3.49 11.49
C MET A 93 7.32 -4.93 11.26
N ARG A 94 7.02 -5.31 10.01
CA ARG A 94 6.49 -6.60 9.60
C ARG A 94 7.33 -7.21 8.46
N PRO A 95 8.43 -7.89 8.77
CA PRO A 95 9.28 -8.52 7.74
C PRO A 95 8.60 -9.64 6.95
N ASP A 96 7.52 -10.21 7.48
CA ASP A 96 6.65 -11.21 6.85
C ASP A 96 5.81 -10.64 5.70
N ILE A 97 5.47 -9.34 5.74
CA ILE A 97 4.66 -8.69 4.71
C ILE A 97 5.42 -8.56 3.40
N LYS A 98 4.77 -8.98 2.30
CA LYS A 98 5.35 -8.95 0.95
C LYS A 98 4.78 -7.87 0.06
N ALA A 99 3.57 -7.39 0.34
CA ALA A 99 2.92 -6.31 -0.41
C ALA A 99 2.11 -5.41 0.51
N VAL A 100 1.97 -4.15 0.15
CA VAL A 100 1.12 -3.18 0.84
C VAL A 100 0.24 -2.47 -0.19
N VAL A 101 -1.05 -2.39 0.10
CA VAL A 101 -2.04 -1.69 -0.72
C VAL A 101 -2.71 -0.61 0.11
N HIS A 102 -2.67 0.61 -0.37
CA HIS A 102 -3.44 1.73 0.16
C HIS A 102 -4.48 2.14 -0.87
N ALA A 103 -5.73 2.29 -0.43
CA ALA A 103 -6.88 2.61 -1.27
C ALA A 103 -7.94 3.39 -0.46
N HIS A 104 -8.94 3.94 -1.19
CA HIS A 104 -10.06 4.67 -0.61
C HIS A 104 -11.42 4.02 -0.97
N PRO A 105 -11.68 2.73 -0.60
CA PRO A 105 -12.98 2.11 -0.87
C PRO A 105 -14.09 2.90 -0.18
N ALA A 106 -15.11 3.30 -0.92
CA ALA A 106 -16.11 4.27 -0.45
C ALA A 106 -16.73 3.92 0.92
N HIS A 107 -17.12 2.66 1.11
CA HIS A 107 -17.70 2.22 2.39
C HIS A 107 -16.70 2.26 3.55
N ALA A 108 -15.50 1.69 3.37
CA ALA A 108 -14.48 1.69 4.42
C ALA A 108 -13.98 3.11 4.73
N THR A 109 -13.84 3.95 3.71
CA THR A 109 -13.49 5.37 3.87
C THR A 109 -14.58 6.15 4.61
N ALA A 110 -15.87 5.82 4.39
CA ALA A 110 -16.97 6.41 5.14
C ALA A 110 -16.90 6.05 6.65
N TYR A 111 -16.57 4.81 6.98
CA TYR A 111 -16.32 4.40 8.38
C TYR A 111 -15.12 5.14 8.97
N ALA A 112 -14.03 5.26 8.22
CA ALA A 112 -12.83 5.99 8.64
C ALA A 112 -13.12 7.48 8.88
N ALA A 113 -13.93 8.11 8.02
CA ALA A 113 -14.35 9.51 8.17
C ALA A 113 -15.34 9.72 9.31
N ALA A 114 -16.20 8.73 9.58
CA ALA A 114 -17.14 8.76 10.69
C ALA A 114 -16.47 8.48 12.06
N GLY A 115 -15.19 8.12 12.09
CA GLY A 115 -14.49 7.75 13.32
C GLY A 115 -14.91 6.38 13.88
N ILE A 116 -15.41 5.48 13.04
CA ILE A 116 -15.98 4.19 13.46
C ILE A 116 -15.06 3.05 13.00
N PRO A 117 -14.45 2.27 13.91
CA PRO A 117 -13.67 1.09 13.54
C PRO A 117 -14.59 -0.06 13.07
N LEU A 118 -14.04 -0.95 12.24
CA LEU A 118 -14.70 -2.18 11.81
C LEU A 118 -14.29 -3.34 12.76
N ASN A 119 -14.74 -3.27 14.00
CA ASN A 119 -14.37 -4.19 15.08
C ASN A 119 -15.53 -5.11 15.53
N LYS A 120 -16.66 -5.06 14.83
CA LYS A 120 -17.80 -5.96 15.11
C LYS A 120 -17.68 -7.22 14.27
N ALA A 121 -17.93 -8.37 14.89
CA ALA A 121 -17.97 -9.67 14.22
C ALA A 121 -19.28 -9.83 13.42
N LEU A 122 -19.36 -9.18 12.25
CA LEU A 122 -20.59 -9.15 11.44
C LEU A 122 -20.56 -10.13 10.26
N ILE A 123 -19.38 -10.39 9.71
CA ILE A 123 -19.18 -11.21 8.49
C ILE A 123 -18.14 -12.27 8.83
N SER A 124 -18.51 -13.54 8.78
CA SER A 124 -17.66 -14.66 9.19
C SER A 124 -16.32 -14.69 8.48
N GLU A 125 -16.30 -14.42 7.17
CA GLU A 125 -15.10 -14.43 6.35
C GLU A 125 -14.12 -13.33 6.77
N VAL A 126 -14.62 -12.15 7.12
CA VAL A 126 -13.80 -11.03 7.61
C VAL A 126 -13.22 -11.36 8.98
N VAL A 127 -14.02 -11.95 9.88
CA VAL A 127 -13.57 -12.34 11.22
C VAL A 127 -12.48 -13.40 11.15
N LEU A 128 -12.62 -14.38 10.25
CA LEU A 128 -11.62 -15.45 10.08
C LEU A 128 -10.34 -14.95 9.39
N ALA A 129 -10.46 -14.06 8.40
CA ALA A 129 -9.34 -13.59 7.62
C ALA A 129 -8.57 -12.43 8.27
N LEU A 130 -9.27 -11.47 8.88
CA LEU A 130 -8.71 -10.21 9.37
C LEU A 130 -8.96 -9.98 10.87
N GLY A 131 -9.90 -10.71 11.48
CA GLY A 131 -10.33 -10.47 12.86
C GLY A 131 -11.15 -9.18 12.95
N CYS A 132 -10.49 -8.07 13.18
CA CYS A 132 -11.09 -6.74 13.10
C CYS A 132 -10.18 -5.78 12.34
N ILE A 133 -10.76 -4.66 11.88
CA ILE A 133 -10.01 -3.60 11.20
C ILE A 133 -10.10 -2.35 12.08
N PRO A 134 -9.06 -2.07 12.89
CA PRO A 134 -9.06 -0.92 13.79
C PRO A 134 -8.95 0.41 13.02
N LEU A 135 -9.35 1.49 13.68
CA LEU A 135 -9.22 2.85 13.20
C LEU A 135 -8.02 3.51 13.89
N THR A 136 -7.10 4.06 13.11
CA THR A 136 -5.96 4.83 13.62
C THR A 136 -6.39 6.22 14.08
N GLN A 137 -5.53 6.90 14.83
CA GLN A 137 -5.66 8.34 15.00
C GLN A 137 -5.42 9.05 13.65
N TYR A 138 -5.96 10.26 13.50
CA TYR A 138 -5.67 11.06 12.32
C TYR A 138 -4.19 11.43 12.28
N GLY A 139 -3.60 11.32 11.11
CA GLY A 139 -2.27 11.81 10.79
C GLY A 139 -2.30 12.38 9.38
N THR A 140 -1.68 13.52 9.19
CA THR A 140 -1.64 14.20 7.88
C THR A 140 -0.92 13.32 6.85
N PRO A 141 -1.56 12.98 5.72
CA PRO A 141 -0.97 12.14 4.68
C PRO A 141 0.40 12.66 4.21
N GLY A 142 1.36 11.76 4.07
CA GLY A 142 2.73 12.10 3.65
C GLY A 142 3.61 12.69 4.74
N THR A 143 3.16 12.73 6.00
CA THR A 143 3.95 13.22 7.15
C THR A 143 4.25 12.11 8.16
N SER A 144 5.10 12.40 9.14
CA SER A 144 5.38 11.50 10.26
C SER A 144 4.17 11.25 11.16
N GLU A 145 3.21 12.18 11.22
CA GLU A 145 1.98 12.00 11.99
C GLU A 145 1.21 10.75 11.54
N LEU A 146 1.11 10.54 10.21
CA LEU A 146 0.47 9.34 9.67
C LEU A 146 1.22 8.08 10.10
N THR A 147 2.54 8.04 9.88
CA THR A 147 3.35 6.85 10.24
C THR A 147 3.32 6.57 11.75
N ASP A 148 3.36 7.60 12.58
CA ASP A 148 3.29 7.44 14.04
C ASP A 148 1.92 6.89 14.49
N SER A 149 0.83 7.30 13.84
CA SER A 149 -0.52 6.80 14.13
C SER A 149 -0.71 5.30 13.85
N LEU A 150 0.09 4.72 12.92
CA LEU A 150 0.01 3.30 12.57
C LEU A 150 0.82 2.39 13.49
N LYS A 151 1.92 2.86 14.06
CA LYS A 151 2.86 2.05 14.86
C LYS A 151 2.20 1.14 15.91
N PRO A 152 1.17 1.59 16.66
CA PRO A 152 0.53 0.73 17.67
C PRO A 152 -0.23 -0.46 17.07
N PHE A 153 -0.62 -0.40 15.80
CA PHE A 153 -1.52 -1.35 15.16
C PHE A 153 -0.79 -2.35 14.24
N ILE A 154 0.24 -1.90 13.53
CA ILE A 154 0.98 -2.71 12.53
C ILE A 154 1.38 -4.11 13.04
N PRO A 155 1.87 -4.29 14.29
CA PRO A 155 2.30 -5.63 14.73
C PRO A 155 1.17 -6.66 14.81
N ASN A 156 -0.08 -6.23 14.92
CA ASN A 156 -1.19 -7.12 15.25
C ASN A 156 -2.30 -7.16 14.20
N TYR A 157 -2.27 -6.30 13.18
CA TYR A 157 -3.36 -6.17 12.21
C TYR A 157 -2.84 -6.09 10.79
N ASP A 158 -3.51 -6.81 9.88
CA ASP A 158 -3.19 -6.82 8.44
C ASP A 158 -4.00 -5.80 7.64
N ALA A 159 -4.96 -5.14 8.27
CA ALA A 159 -5.74 -4.06 7.67
C ALA A 159 -6.05 -2.97 8.69
N LEU A 160 -5.92 -1.72 8.30
CA LEU A 160 -6.17 -0.55 9.15
C LEU A 160 -7.04 0.47 8.43
N LEU A 161 -8.04 1.03 9.13
CA LEU A 161 -8.70 2.25 8.72
C LEU A 161 -7.84 3.45 9.14
N LEU A 162 -7.57 4.33 8.19
CA LEU A 162 -6.86 5.60 8.40
C LEU A 162 -7.90 6.70 8.62
N ALA A 163 -7.95 7.29 9.82
CA ALA A 163 -8.96 8.30 10.16
C ALA A 163 -8.97 9.45 9.13
N ASN A 164 -10.18 9.78 8.64
CA ASN A 164 -10.42 10.80 7.60
C ASN A 164 -9.63 10.61 6.29
N HIS A 165 -9.24 9.37 5.96
CA HIS A 165 -8.37 9.16 4.81
C HIS A 165 -8.80 7.94 3.97
N GLY A 166 -8.61 6.72 4.45
CA GLY A 166 -8.88 5.52 3.68
C GLY A 166 -8.48 4.25 4.42
N VAL A 167 -7.92 3.29 3.68
CA VAL A 167 -7.52 1.96 4.19
C VAL A 167 -6.10 1.63 3.75
N VAL A 168 -5.35 0.95 4.59
CA VAL A 168 -4.11 0.26 4.23
C VAL A 168 -4.20 -1.21 4.62
N THR A 169 -3.73 -2.09 3.75
CA THR A 169 -3.63 -3.54 3.94
C THR A 169 -2.27 -4.04 3.52
#